data_883aadcf54e69d9fbc3789c984ceb166
#
_entry.id   883aadcf54e69d9fbc3789c984ceb166
#
_cell.length_a   1.000
_cell.length_b   1.000
_cell.length_c   1.000
_cell.angle_alpha   90.00
_cell.angle_beta   90.00
_cell.angle_gamma   90.00
#
_symmetry.space_group_name_H-M   'P 1'
#
loop_
_entity.id
_entity.type
_entity.pdbx_description
1 polymer ?
#
loop_
_entity_poly.entity_id
_entity_poly.type
_entity_poly.pdbx_seq_one_letter_code
_entity_poly.pdbx_strand_id
1 'polypeptide(L)'
;MVKIVDDNEIVESEESSYLKHSKEHALRTSMKEGCTQSIGVNMSSGFLTPLLLAIGGNSFHVGLLNSLNGLADPAGEIVGSKMMEKHSRKKLWMHAKVWIVLLQLPVIALLYFFWKGMFVSTLPWIMLILWGVFIPFIYGAGYVSWLSWLGDLVPSERKGKFFASRNRITGIVGLVTFFVAGFLLDLFKTRGYVLLGFTVLFALAITFRLASAYYTSKIFNPYFRVNKQSYFSFFSFLKRYDNYGKFSVFLAFFFFAMMLSAPFFAVRMLDDLNFSYIIYTIVSLSSTVFYLLFASITGKFSDRYGNLKLIYIGSFLFPIIPLLWVVLDSPVLLILIPGLVSGLANAAFVIGTTNFSYNSTSPQKRGFCFAYTALLVGIGILAGSSIGGWIVEYSNIKFINPMFFAFILSSAFMIFTALYFLPKLREENPTHFKGLHFEVSHPVKSFNSAVVWL
;
A
#
# COMPACT_ATOMS: atom_id res chain seq x y z
N MET A 1 56.17 -15.98 -26.79
CA MET A 1 55.62 -14.60 -26.60
C MET A 1 54.82 -14.57 -25.33
N VAL A 2 55.39 -14.06 -24.25
CA VAL A 2 54.70 -13.83 -22.96
C VAL A 2 53.90 -12.56 -23.15
N LYS A 3 52.56 -12.64 -23.14
CA LYS A 3 51.72 -11.43 -23.08
C LYS A 3 51.95 -10.75 -21.75
N ILE A 4 52.63 -9.61 -21.78
CA ILE A 4 52.69 -8.69 -20.64
C ILE A 4 51.31 -8.14 -20.50
N VAL A 5 50.58 -8.60 -19.50
CA VAL A 5 49.28 -8.02 -19.09
C VAL A 5 49.57 -6.69 -18.40
N ASP A 6 48.99 -5.60 -18.88
CA ASP A 6 49.21 -4.26 -18.36
C ASP A 6 48.66 -4.20 -16.92
N ASP A 7 49.49 -3.74 -15.97
CA ASP A 7 49.10 -3.64 -14.55
C ASP A 7 47.82 -2.82 -14.35
N ASN A 8 47.51 -1.88 -15.25
CA ASN A 8 46.25 -1.12 -15.26
C ASN A 8 45.05 -1.97 -15.62
N GLU A 9 45.15 -2.95 -16.54
CA GLU A 9 44.06 -3.88 -16.88
C GLU A 9 43.75 -4.84 -15.71
N ILE A 10 44.76 -5.23 -14.94
CA ILE A 10 44.58 -6.08 -13.76
C ILE A 10 43.87 -5.30 -12.66
N VAL A 11 44.27 -4.06 -12.37
CA VAL A 11 43.65 -3.20 -11.36
C VAL A 11 42.20 -2.87 -11.71
N GLU A 12 41.89 -2.53 -12.97
CA GLU A 12 40.52 -2.29 -13.44
C GLU A 12 39.64 -3.57 -13.34
N SER A 13 40.22 -4.73 -13.63
CA SER A 13 39.51 -6.02 -13.55
C SER A 13 39.20 -6.42 -12.10
N GLU A 14 40.14 -6.21 -11.19
CA GLU A 14 39.96 -6.47 -9.75
C GLU A 14 38.96 -5.50 -9.11
N GLU A 15 39.01 -4.21 -9.42
CA GLU A 15 38.04 -3.21 -8.94
C GLU A 15 36.65 -3.51 -9.47
N SER A 16 36.52 -3.89 -10.74
CA SER A 16 35.24 -4.33 -11.34
C SER A 16 34.71 -5.58 -10.66
N SER A 17 35.56 -6.57 -10.37
CA SER A 17 35.21 -7.81 -9.68
C SER A 17 34.75 -7.54 -8.23
N TYR A 18 35.46 -6.70 -7.49
CA TYR A 18 35.12 -6.29 -6.14
C TYR A 18 33.79 -5.56 -6.08
N LEU A 19 33.54 -4.62 -7.00
CA LEU A 19 32.26 -3.89 -7.10
C LEU A 19 31.10 -4.83 -7.42
N LYS A 20 31.30 -5.80 -8.29
CA LYS A 20 30.29 -6.81 -8.65
C LYS A 20 29.96 -7.69 -7.43
N HIS A 21 30.96 -8.17 -6.71
CA HIS A 21 30.79 -8.97 -5.50
C HIS A 21 30.07 -8.19 -4.39
N SER A 22 30.45 -6.92 -4.19
CA SER A 22 29.82 -6.04 -3.22
C SER A 22 28.35 -5.77 -3.53
N LYS A 23 27.99 -5.60 -4.82
CA LYS A 23 26.59 -5.46 -5.25
C LYS A 23 25.79 -6.74 -5.02
N GLU A 24 26.32 -7.91 -5.35
CA GLU A 24 25.62 -9.20 -5.13
C GLU A 24 25.38 -9.45 -3.64
N HIS A 25 26.39 -9.20 -2.80
CA HIS A 25 26.24 -9.26 -1.35
C HIS A 25 25.17 -8.27 -0.83
N ALA A 26 25.14 -7.05 -1.36
CA ALA A 26 24.14 -6.03 -1.03
C ALA A 26 22.73 -6.48 -1.40
N LEU A 27 22.52 -7.13 -2.54
CA LEU A 27 21.21 -7.66 -2.96
C LEU A 27 20.72 -8.79 -2.04
N ARG A 28 21.60 -9.72 -1.65
CA ARG A 28 21.26 -10.76 -0.67
C ARG A 28 20.90 -10.19 0.70
N THR A 29 21.65 -9.18 1.14
CA THR A 29 21.42 -8.48 2.41
C THR A 29 20.10 -7.69 2.36
N SER A 30 19.75 -7.11 1.20
CA SER A 30 18.45 -6.45 0.97
C SER A 30 17.25 -7.41 1.07
N MET A 31 17.43 -8.70 0.75
CA MET A 31 16.38 -9.71 0.98
C MET A 31 16.13 -9.91 2.48
N LYS A 32 17.20 -10.06 3.29
CA LYS A 32 17.10 -10.20 4.76
C LYS A 32 16.47 -8.95 5.38
N GLU A 33 16.90 -7.78 4.93
CA GLU A 33 16.32 -6.48 5.30
C GLU A 33 14.82 -6.43 5.02
N GLY A 34 14.40 -6.82 3.81
CA GLY A 34 13.00 -6.82 3.42
C GLY A 34 12.14 -7.79 4.22
N CYS A 35 12.63 -9.00 4.51
CA CYS A 35 11.91 -9.97 5.34
C CYS A 35 11.72 -9.46 6.77
N THR A 36 12.78 -8.96 7.40
CA THR A 36 12.69 -8.41 8.77
C THR A 36 11.81 -7.16 8.84
N GLN A 37 11.86 -6.30 7.82
CA GLN A 37 10.96 -5.15 7.70
C GLN A 37 9.49 -5.60 7.57
N SER A 38 9.22 -6.61 6.74
CA SER A 38 7.87 -7.15 6.54
C SER A 38 7.28 -7.71 7.83
N ILE A 39 8.09 -8.44 8.62
CA ILE A 39 7.67 -8.93 9.94
C ILE A 39 7.31 -7.75 10.85
N GLY A 40 8.19 -6.77 11.01
CA GLY A 40 7.96 -5.61 11.87
C GLY A 40 6.72 -4.81 11.49
N VAL A 41 6.45 -4.64 10.19
CA VAL A 41 5.26 -3.93 9.69
C VAL A 41 3.98 -4.71 9.99
N ASN A 42 3.94 -6.01 9.69
CA ASN A 42 2.73 -6.80 9.86
C ASN A 42 2.39 -7.09 11.33
N MET A 43 3.38 -7.08 12.24
CA MET A 43 3.13 -7.17 13.68
C MET A 43 2.69 -5.85 14.33
N SER A 44 2.94 -4.70 13.71
CA SER A 44 2.55 -3.39 14.26
C SER A 44 1.45 -2.71 13.43
N SER A 45 1.80 -2.17 12.28
CA SER A 45 0.85 -1.39 11.45
C SER A 45 -0.32 -2.24 10.94
N GLY A 46 -0.14 -3.54 10.72
CA GLY A 46 -1.21 -4.46 10.32
C GLY A 46 -2.32 -4.64 11.38
N PHE A 47 -1.97 -4.43 12.67
CA PHE A 47 -2.92 -4.55 13.79
C PHE A 47 -3.25 -3.20 14.44
N LEU A 48 -3.03 -2.11 13.75
CA LEU A 48 -3.24 -0.78 14.30
C LEU A 48 -4.71 -0.46 14.52
N THR A 49 -5.60 -0.79 13.58
CA THR A 49 -7.06 -0.66 13.77
C THR A 49 -7.57 -1.56 14.90
N PRO A 50 -7.23 -2.87 14.97
CA PRO A 50 -7.56 -3.69 16.14
C PRO A 50 -7.06 -3.13 17.47
N LEU A 51 -5.85 -2.60 17.52
CA LEU A 51 -5.33 -1.95 18.73
C LEU A 51 -6.15 -0.71 19.09
N LEU A 52 -6.44 0.14 18.12
CA LEU A 52 -7.18 1.38 18.33
C LEU A 52 -8.56 1.10 18.93
N LEU A 53 -9.27 0.09 18.43
CA LEU A 53 -10.54 -0.36 18.99
C LEU A 53 -10.37 -0.96 20.40
N ALA A 54 -9.34 -1.78 20.63
CA ALA A 54 -9.07 -2.38 21.93
C ALA A 54 -8.75 -1.37 23.06
N ILE A 55 -8.25 -0.17 22.71
CA ILE A 55 -7.99 0.92 23.67
C ILE A 55 -9.13 1.94 23.74
N GLY A 56 -10.33 1.60 23.24
CA GLY A 56 -11.51 2.46 23.32
C GLY A 56 -11.64 3.49 22.18
N GLY A 57 -10.89 3.34 21.10
CA GLY A 57 -11.11 4.09 19.87
C GLY A 57 -12.43 3.66 19.23
N ASN A 58 -13.07 4.56 18.48
CA ASN A 58 -14.32 4.33 17.78
C ASN A 58 -14.13 4.44 16.24
N SER A 59 -15.20 4.31 15.48
CA SER A 59 -15.18 4.37 14.01
C SER A 59 -14.62 5.69 13.49
N PHE A 60 -14.87 6.81 14.17
CA PHE A 60 -14.30 8.11 13.80
C PHE A 60 -12.76 8.11 13.92
N HIS A 61 -12.22 7.55 15.01
CA HIS A 61 -10.77 7.41 15.18
C HIS A 61 -10.16 6.53 14.09
N VAL A 62 -10.82 5.43 13.70
CA VAL A 62 -10.37 4.55 12.61
C VAL A 62 -10.38 5.28 11.27
N GLY A 63 -11.44 6.02 10.97
CA GLY A 63 -11.53 6.86 9.79
C GLY A 63 -10.42 7.92 9.75
N LEU A 64 -10.22 8.62 10.86
CA LEU A 64 -9.20 9.68 10.98
C LEU A 64 -7.77 9.13 10.87
N LEU A 65 -7.49 7.95 11.44
CA LEU A 65 -6.20 7.27 11.29
C LEU A 65 -5.86 7.01 9.83
N ASN A 66 -6.79 6.43 9.07
CA ASN A 66 -6.59 6.15 7.66
C ASN A 66 -6.49 7.44 6.83
N SER A 67 -7.27 8.46 7.18
CA SER A 67 -7.23 9.78 6.57
C SER A 67 -5.85 10.43 6.67
N LEU A 68 -5.33 10.52 7.87
CA LEU A 68 -4.03 11.15 8.16
C LEU A 68 -2.89 10.36 7.52
N ASN A 69 -2.93 9.03 7.61
CA ASN A 69 -1.95 8.14 7.01
C ASN A 69 -1.89 8.32 5.48
N GLY A 70 -3.05 8.33 4.83
CA GLY A 70 -3.16 8.48 3.38
C GLY A 70 -2.57 9.78 2.82
N LEU A 71 -2.53 10.85 3.62
CA LEU A 71 -1.90 12.12 3.22
C LEU A 71 -0.45 12.23 3.69
N ALA A 72 -0.13 11.76 4.90
CA ALA A 72 1.18 11.95 5.51
C ALA A 72 2.28 11.19 4.76
N ASP A 73 2.01 9.97 4.28
CA ASP A 73 2.98 9.15 3.56
C ASP A 73 3.43 9.81 2.23
N PRO A 74 2.53 10.20 1.28
CA PRO A 74 2.93 10.92 0.07
C PRO A 74 3.58 12.29 0.34
N ALA A 75 3.14 13.00 1.39
CA ALA A 75 3.77 14.24 1.80
C ALA A 75 5.22 14.02 2.25
N GLY A 76 5.45 12.93 2.99
CA GLY A 76 6.79 12.47 3.37
C GLY A 76 7.65 12.14 2.15
N GLU A 77 7.13 11.43 1.15
CA GLU A 77 7.86 11.11 -0.09
C GLU A 77 8.35 12.36 -0.83
N ILE A 78 7.52 13.42 -0.91
CA ILE A 78 7.91 14.69 -1.52
C ILE A 78 9.04 15.36 -0.74
N VAL A 79 8.96 15.36 0.59
CA VAL A 79 10.03 15.93 1.43
C VAL A 79 11.31 15.09 1.33
N GLY A 80 11.20 13.76 1.39
CA GLY A 80 12.31 12.84 1.24
C GLY A 80 13.03 12.97 -0.09
N SER A 81 12.29 13.17 -1.19
CA SER A 81 12.88 13.39 -2.51
C SER A 81 13.76 14.65 -2.55
N LYS A 82 13.36 15.74 -1.90
CA LYS A 82 14.17 16.97 -1.76
C LYS A 82 15.38 16.76 -0.83
N MET A 83 15.20 15.97 0.24
CA MET A 83 16.29 15.68 1.18
C MET A 83 17.41 14.86 0.54
N MET A 84 17.12 14.04 -0.49
CA MET A 84 18.13 13.29 -1.25
C MET A 84 19.11 14.18 -2.01
N GLU A 85 18.80 15.44 -2.26
CA GLU A 85 19.72 16.39 -2.89
C GLU A 85 20.92 16.74 -1.97
N LYS A 86 20.70 16.70 -0.65
CA LYS A 86 21.70 17.12 0.36
C LYS A 86 22.24 15.97 1.20
N HIS A 87 21.53 14.85 1.26
CA HIS A 87 21.85 13.74 2.15
C HIS A 87 21.97 12.42 1.40
N SER A 88 22.82 11.53 1.92
CA SER A 88 22.97 10.18 1.39
C SER A 88 21.67 9.39 1.55
N ARG A 89 21.22 8.72 0.47
CA ARG A 89 20.01 7.88 0.43
C ARG A 89 19.99 6.81 1.52
N LYS A 90 21.13 6.14 1.75
CA LYS A 90 21.30 5.17 2.84
C LYS A 90 21.09 5.80 4.21
N LYS A 91 21.65 6.99 4.46
CA LYS A 91 21.49 7.71 5.74
C LYS A 91 20.02 8.09 5.98
N LEU A 92 19.33 8.61 4.95
CA LEU A 92 17.92 8.98 5.06
C LEU A 92 17.04 7.78 5.45
N TRP A 93 17.22 6.63 4.77
CA TRP A 93 16.47 5.41 5.11
C TRP A 93 16.82 4.88 6.50
N MET A 94 18.08 4.92 6.89
CA MET A 94 18.51 4.54 8.24
C MET A 94 17.87 5.42 9.32
N HIS A 95 17.93 6.75 9.15
CA HIS A 95 17.33 7.68 10.09
C HIS A 95 15.81 7.45 10.19
N ALA A 96 15.12 7.26 9.06
CA ALA A 96 13.68 6.96 9.07
C ALA A 96 13.38 5.70 9.91
N LYS A 97 14.12 4.60 9.74
CA LYS A 97 13.95 3.38 10.54
C LYS A 97 14.19 3.62 12.03
N VAL A 98 15.25 4.34 12.39
CA VAL A 98 15.56 4.65 13.79
C VAL A 98 14.45 5.49 14.42
N TRP A 99 14.00 6.54 13.73
CA TRP A 99 12.92 7.39 14.24
C TRP A 99 11.59 6.62 14.39
N ILE A 100 11.26 5.74 13.45
CA ILE A 100 10.05 4.89 13.57
C ILE A 100 10.14 3.99 14.81
N VAL A 101 11.30 3.39 15.07
CA VAL A 101 11.50 2.58 16.29
C VAL A 101 11.36 3.44 17.54
N LEU A 102 12.01 4.61 17.58
CA LEU A 102 11.94 5.53 18.72
C LEU A 102 10.51 6.00 19.02
N LEU A 103 9.70 6.24 17.98
CA LEU A 103 8.29 6.61 18.13
C LEU A 103 7.40 5.43 18.57
N GLN A 104 7.81 4.19 18.33
CA GLN A 104 7.07 3.01 18.77
C GLN A 104 7.40 2.59 20.21
N LEU A 105 8.59 2.88 20.71
CA LEU A 105 8.99 2.51 22.07
C LEU A 105 8.03 3.02 23.17
N PRO A 106 7.60 4.28 23.16
CA PRO A 106 6.67 4.80 24.18
C PRO A 106 5.33 4.08 24.22
N VAL A 107 4.91 3.46 23.11
CA VAL A 107 3.63 2.76 23.04
C VAL A 107 3.55 1.61 24.03
N ILE A 108 4.64 0.88 24.23
CA ILE A 108 4.70 -0.21 25.21
C ILE A 108 4.41 0.34 26.62
N ALA A 109 5.03 1.45 26.97
CA ALA A 109 4.78 2.10 28.26
C ALA A 109 3.34 2.66 28.37
N LEU A 110 2.84 3.28 27.29
CA LEU A 110 1.48 3.81 27.23
C LEU A 110 0.42 2.72 27.38
N LEU A 111 0.61 1.56 26.79
CA LEU A 111 -0.29 0.40 26.94
C LEU A 111 -0.28 -0.13 28.37
N TYR A 112 0.87 -0.13 29.04
CA TYR A 112 0.95 -0.48 30.45
C TYR A 112 0.19 0.52 31.34
N PHE A 113 0.36 1.84 31.14
CA PHE A 113 -0.36 2.86 31.88
C PHE A 113 -1.87 2.82 31.57
N PHE A 114 -2.26 2.57 30.34
CA PHE A 114 -3.66 2.36 29.96
C PHE A 114 -4.27 1.17 30.74
N TRP A 115 -3.55 0.05 30.84
CA TRP A 115 -3.97 -1.09 31.63
C TRP A 115 -4.18 -0.75 33.12
N LYS A 116 -3.41 0.21 33.63
CA LYS A 116 -3.59 0.75 34.98
C LYS A 116 -4.74 1.78 35.09
N GLY A 117 -5.53 2.00 34.06
CA GLY A 117 -6.62 2.96 34.01
C GLY A 117 -6.23 4.41 33.76
N MET A 118 -4.97 4.66 33.40
CA MET A 118 -4.47 5.99 33.03
C MET A 118 -4.63 6.24 31.53
N PHE A 119 -4.83 7.49 31.13
CA PHE A 119 -4.91 7.92 29.71
C PHE A 119 -6.03 7.27 28.89
N VAL A 120 -7.10 6.78 29.49
CA VAL A 120 -8.17 6.02 28.80
C VAL A 120 -8.79 6.80 27.65
N SER A 121 -9.05 8.10 27.82
CA SER A 121 -9.64 8.95 26.79
C SER A 121 -8.62 9.58 25.84
N THR A 122 -7.35 9.70 26.23
CA THR A 122 -6.32 10.41 25.46
C THR A 122 -5.46 9.48 24.61
N LEU A 123 -5.34 8.21 24.98
CA LEU A 123 -4.48 7.25 24.27
C LEU A 123 -4.87 7.05 22.80
N PRO A 124 -6.17 6.94 22.41
CA PRO A 124 -6.53 6.87 20.98
C PRO A 124 -6.01 8.08 20.18
N TRP A 125 -6.10 9.29 20.73
CA TRP A 125 -5.61 10.51 20.08
C TRP A 125 -4.08 10.54 19.94
N ILE A 126 -3.35 10.07 20.95
CA ILE A 126 -1.89 9.91 20.88
C ILE A 126 -1.52 8.93 19.76
N MET A 127 -2.22 7.81 19.66
CA MET A 127 -2.01 6.82 18.60
C MET A 127 -2.27 7.42 17.21
N LEU A 128 -3.34 8.23 17.05
CA LEU A 128 -3.64 8.93 15.81
C LEU A 128 -2.49 9.84 15.36
N ILE A 129 -1.94 10.63 16.29
CA ILE A 129 -0.83 11.53 15.97
C ILE A 129 0.42 10.73 15.57
N LEU A 130 0.77 9.70 16.33
CA LEU A 130 1.96 8.89 16.06
C LEU A 130 1.85 8.10 14.76
N TRP A 131 0.78 7.33 14.60
CA TRP A 131 0.61 6.43 13.45
C TRP A 131 -0.14 7.04 12.27
N GLY A 132 -0.96 8.05 12.50
CA GLY A 132 -1.64 8.76 11.42
C GLY A 132 -0.76 9.81 10.74
N VAL A 133 0.17 10.44 11.49
CA VAL A 133 0.98 11.55 10.97
C VAL A 133 2.47 11.24 10.95
N PHE A 134 3.09 11.06 12.13
CA PHE A 134 4.56 11.03 12.22
C PHE A 134 5.18 9.80 11.57
N ILE A 135 4.69 8.60 11.90
CA ILE A 135 5.28 7.36 11.38
C ILE A 135 5.13 7.25 9.87
N PRO A 136 3.94 7.45 9.24
CA PRO A 136 3.82 7.40 7.78
C PRO A 136 4.62 8.50 7.09
N PHE A 137 4.64 9.73 7.61
CA PHE A 137 5.45 10.81 7.04
C PHE A 137 6.95 10.47 7.03
N ILE A 138 7.49 9.97 8.15
CA ILE A 138 8.89 9.57 8.25
C ILE A 138 9.17 8.35 7.35
N TYR A 139 8.23 7.41 7.28
CA TYR A 139 8.34 6.25 6.41
C TYR A 139 8.41 6.67 4.94
N GLY A 140 7.47 7.49 4.46
CA GLY A 140 7.46 8.01 3.09
C GLY A 140 8.76 8.76 2.74
N ALA A 141 9.21 9.64 3.64
CA ALA A 141 10.46 10.38 3.45
C ALA A 141 11.69 9.47 3.31
N GLY A 142 11.72 8.37 4.04
CA GLY A 142 12.79 7.37 3.92
C GLY A 142 12.63 6.43 2.73
N TYR A 143 11.40 5.99 2.45
CA TYR A 143 11.08 4.98 1.44
C TYR A 143 11.47 5.39 0.02
N VAL A 144 11.21 6.64 -0.36
CA VAL A 144 11.61 7.15 -1.67
C VAL A 144 13.13 7.10 -1.87
N SER A 145 13.90 7.35 -0.80
CA SER A 145 15.37 7.26 -0.83
C SER A 145 15.85 5.82 -0.95
N TRP A 146 15.18 4.89 -0.26
CA TRP A 146 15.44 3.46 -0.35
C TRP A 146 15.15 2.91 -1.75
N LEU A 147 14.01 3.27 -2.33
CA LEU A 147 13.63 2.82 -3.67
C LEU A 147 14.63 3.28 -4.74
N SER A 148 15.04 4.55 -4.68
CA SER A 148 16.06 5.12 -5.55
C SER A 148 17.42 4.42 -5.37
N TRP A 149 17.83 4.19 -4.13
CA TRP A 149 19.11 3.56 -3.81
C TRP A 149 19.18 2.10 -4.25
N LEU A 150 18.14 1.30 -3.92
CA LEU A 150 18.08 -0.10 -4.32
C LEU A 150 17.96 -0.26 -5.85
N GLY A 151 17.25 0.67 -6.50
CA GLY A 151 17.15 0.71 -7.96
C GLY A 151 18.50 0.83 -8.69
N ASP A 152 19.47 1.52 -8.09
CA ASP A 152 20.81 1.66 -8.67
C ASP A 152 21.76 0.50 -8.33
N LEU A 153 21.45 -0.27 -7.28
CA LEU A 153 22.21 -1.47 -6.95
C LEU A 153 21.92 -2.64 -7.88
N VAL A 154 20.69 -2.68 -8.41
CA VAL A 154 20.24 -3.79 -9.27
C VAL A 154 20.59 -3.49 -10.73
N PRO A 155 21.32 -4.39 -11.44
CA PRO A 155 21.57 -4.25 -12.87
C PRO A 155 20.27 -4.13 -13.67
N SER A 156 20.28 -3.29 -14.71
CA SER A 156 19.10 -2.96 -15.53
C SER A 156 18.38 -4.20 -16.06
N GLU A 157 19.16 -5.20 -16.52
CA GLU A 157 18.69 -6.44 -17.14
C GLU A 157 17.99 -7.37 -16.14
N ARG A 158 18.25 -7.20 -14.83
CA ARG A 158 17.74 -8.07 -13.76
C ARG A 158 16.76 -7.37 -12.83
N LYS A 159 16.49 -6.07 -13.03
CA LYS A 159 15.63 -5.28 -12.12
C LYS A 159 14.26 -5.93 -11.92
N GLY A 160 13.55 -6.24 -12.99
CA GLY A 160 12.22 -6.86 -12.89
C GLY A 160 12.24 -8.18 -12.13
N LYS A 161 13.19 -9.08 -12.46
CA LYS A 161 13.32 -10.39 -11.81
C LYS A 161 13.66 -10.27 -10.32
N PHE A 162 14.56 -9.35 -9.98
CA PHE A 162 14.97 -9.13 -8.58
C PHE A 162 13.82 -8.57 -7.73
N PHE A 163 13.15 -7.50 -8.17
CA PHE A 163 12.05 -6.91 -7.43
C PHE A 163 10.85 -7.85 -7.33
N ALA A 164 10.53 -8.59 -8.39
CA ALA A 164 9.48 -9.60 -8.35
C ALA A 164 9.78 -10.72 -7.33
N SER A 165 11.01 -11.24 -7.33
CA SER A 165 11.44 -12.26 -6.35
C SER A 165 11.43 -11.70 -4.92
N ARG A 166 11.96 -10.49 -4.73
CA ARG A 166 11.98 -9.84 -3.42
C ARG A 166 10.56 -9.61 -2.90
N ASN A 167 9.67 -9.03 -3.70
CA ASN A 167 8.30 -8.77 -3.31
C ASN A 167 7.52 -10.06 -3.01
N ARG A 168 7.77 -11.13 -3.77
CA ARG A 168 7.18 -12.46 -3.49
C ARG A 168 7.60 -12.97 -2.12
N ILE A 169 8.91 -13.00 -1.82
CA ILE A 169 9.42 -13.53 -0.56
C ILE A 169 8.97 -12.68 0.62
N THR A 170 9.13 -11.35 0.54
CA THR A 170 8.69 -10.44 1.62
C THR A 170 7.17 -10.45 1.78
N GLY A 171 6.42 -10.64 0.71
CA GLY A 171 4.96 -10.80 0.74
C GLY A 171 4.54 -12.07 1.47
N ILE A 172 5.15 -13.23 1.14
CA ILE A 172 4.86 -14.49 1.85
C ILE A 172 5.21 -14.37 3.34
N VAL A 173 6.37 -13.80 3.66
CA VAL A 173 6.77 -13.54 5.06
C VAL A 173 5.74 -12.64 5.75
N GLY A 174 5.25 -11.61 5.07
CA GLY A 174 4.21 -10.72 5.59
C GLY A 174 2.89 -11.44 5.87
N LEU A 175 2.41 -12.25 4.93
CA LEU A 175 1.18 -13.04 5.08
C LEU A 175 1.26 -14.00 6.27
N VAL A 176 2.36 -14.76 6.37
CA VAL A 176 2.59 -15.68 7.48
C VAL A 176 2.67 -14.93 8.80
N THR A 177 3.39 -13.81 8.83
CA THR A 177 3.52 -12.97 10.04
C THR A 177 2.18 -12.41 10.49
N PHE A 178 1.36 -11.91 9.56
CA PHE A 178 0.05 -11.35 9.87
C PHE A 178 -0.88 -12.44 10.44
N PHE A 179 -0.85 -13.64 9.87
CA PHE A 179 -1.59 -14.80 10.40
C PHE A 179 -1.13 -15.18 11.81
N VAL A 180 0.19 -15.31 12.01
CA VAL A 180 0.77 -15.66 13.34
C VAL A 180 0.43 -14.59 14.38
N ALA A 181 0.46 -13.31 14.00
CA ALA A 181 0.11 -12.21 14.89
C ALA A 181 -1.37 -12.25 15.32
N GLY A 182 -2.30 -12.55 14.39
CA GLY A 182 -3.73 -12.74 14.72
C GLY A 182 -3.94 -13.92 15.67
N PHE A 183 -3.27 -15.05 15.43
CA PHE A 183 -3.32 -16.22 16.31
C PHE A 183 -2.78 -15.91 17.70
N LEU A 184 -1.65 -15.22 17.82
CA LEU A 184 -1.09 -14.81 19.10
C LEU A 184 -2.05 -13.90 19.86
N LEU A 185 -2.67 -12.91 19.19
CA LEU A 185 -3.64 -12.03 19.85
C LEU A 185 -4.85 -12.79 20.39
N ASP A 186 -5.35 -13.79 19.66
CA ASP A 186 -6.46 -14.60 20.16
C ASP A 186 -6.06 -15.45 21.39
N LEU A 187 -4.85 -15.98 21.45
CA LEU A 187 -4.34 -16.66 22.63
C LEU A 187 -4.31 -15.76 23.87
N PHE A 188 -3.99 -14.47 23.71
CA PHE A 188 -4.04 -13.50 24.77
C PHE A 188 -5.47 -13.06 25.10
N LYS A 189 -6.33 -12.89 24.06
CA LYS A 189 -7.74 -12.51 24.24
C LYS A 189 -8.52 -13.55 25.04
N THR A 190 -8.35 -14.84 24.73
CA THR A 190 -9.03 -15.94 25.45
C THR A 190 -8.63 -16.05 26.91
N ARG A 191 -7.45 -15.52 27.28
CA ARG A 191 -6.97 -15.45 28.67
C ARG A 191 -7.28 -14.12 29.39
N GLY A 192 -7.97 -13.19 28.71
CA GLY A 192 -8.30 -11.85 29.27
C GLY A 192 -7.14 -10.85 29.21
N TYR A 193 -6.04 -11.13 28.53
CA TYR A 193 -4.83 -10.29 28.49
C TYR A 193 -4.57 -9.64 27.13
N VAL A 194 -5.60 -9.14 26.47
CA VAL A 194 -5.50 -8.55 25.10
C VAL A 194 -4.41 -7.48 24.98
N LEU A 195 -4.33 -6.55 25.94
CA LEU A 195 -3.33 -5.48 25.91
C LEU A 195 -1.90 -6.00 26.03
N LEU A 196 -1.70 -7.06 26.83
CA LEU A 196 -0.40 -7.73 26.90
C LEU A 196 -0.05 -8.37 25.54
N GLY A 197 -1.04 -8.95 24.85
CA GLY A 197 -0.86 -9.47 23.49
C GLY A 197 -0.36 -8.39 22.51
N PHE A 198 -0.99 -7.22 22.51
CA PHE A 198 -0.51 -6.08 21.71
C PHE A 198 0.89 -5.63 22.13
N THR A 199 1.17 -5.55 23.43
CA THR A 199 2.50 -5.20 23.94
C THR A 199 3.58 -6.14 23.43
N VAL A 200 3.32 -7.46 23.45
CA VAL A 200 4.23 -8.48 22.92
C VAL A 200 4.43 -8.32 21.39
N LEU A 201 3.33 -8.10 20.63
CA LEU A 201 3.44 -7.87 19.19
C LEU A 201 4.27 -6.62 18.86
N PHE A 202 4.06 -5.51 19.57
CA PHE A 202 4.83 -4.30 19.33
C PHE A 202 6.29 -4.44 19.74
N ALA A 203 6.60 -5.17 20.82
CA ALA A 203 7.97 -5.48 21.21
C ALA A 203 8.68 -6.33 20.14
N LEU A 204 8.03 -7.36 19.62
CA LEU A 204 8.54 -8.15 18.50
C LEU A 204 8.70 -7.30 17.24
N ALA A 205 7.72 -6.44 16.91
CA ALA A 205 7.82 -5.53 15.77
C ALA A 205 9.05 -4.61 15.86
N ILE A 206 9.31 -4.03 17.02
CA ILE A 206 10.49 -3.19 17.29
C ILE A 206 11.76 -4.00 17.10
N THR A 207 11.84 -5.22 17.64
CA THR A 207 13.02 -6.10 17.50
C THR A 207 13.32 -6.39 16.03
N PHE A 208 12.30 -6.77 15.24
CA PHE A 208 12.50 -7.03 13.81
C PHE A 208 12.80 -5.76 13.00
N ARG A 209 12.27 -4.60 13.38
CA ARG A 209 12.64 -3.31 12.77
C ARG A 209 14.10 -2.92 13.07
N LEU A 210 14.59 -3.18 14.28
CA LEU A 210 16.02 -3.01 14.62
C LEU A 210 16.90 -3.97 13.81
N ALA A 211 16.50 -5.23 13.68
CA ALA A 211 17.19 -6.18 12.79
C ALA A 211 17.21 -5.70 11.34
N SER A 212 16.09 -5.14 10.85
CA SER A 212 16.03 -4.55 9.52
C SER A 212 16.95 -3.34 9.38
N ALA A 213 17.06 -2.47 10.39
CA ALA A 213 17.99 -1.36 10.41
C ALA A 213 19.45 -1.86 10.41
N TYR A 214 19.76 -2.91 11.17
CA TYR A 214 21.08 -3.55 11.15
C TYR A 214 21.43 -4.07 9.75
N TYR A 215 20.55 -4.81 9.08
CA TYR A 215 20.80 -5.26 7.69
C TYR A 215 20.96 -4.08 6.73
N THR A 216 20.16 -3.01 6.87
CA THR A 216 20.31 -1.78 6.08
C THR A 216 21.73 -1.19 6.22
N SER A 217 22.30 -1.19 7.42
CA SER A 217 23.66 -0.68 7.65
C SER A 217 24.74 -1.45 6.89
N LYS A 218 24.51 -2.73 6.58
CA LYS A 218 25.45 -3.60 5.86
C LYS A 218 25.33 -3.53 4.34
N ILE A 219 24.29 -2.90 3.79
CA ILE A 219 24.11 -2.77 2.34
C ILE A 219 25.11 -1.74 1.80
N PHE A 220 25.76 -2.08 0.68
CA PHE A 220 26.68 -1.20 -0.03
C PHE A 220 25.96 0.08 -0.52
N ASN A 221 26.63 1.23 -0.43
CA ASN A 221 26.08 2.53 -0.84
C ASN A 221 26.90 3.11 -1.98
N PRO A 222 26.47 2.94 -3.25
CA PRO A 222 27.17 3.51 -4.39
C PRO A 222 27.13 5.04 -4.36
N TYR A 223 28.14 5.66 -4.94
CA TYR A 223 28.18 7.11 -5.13
C TYR A 223 27.00 7.56 -6.01
N PHE A 224 26.30 8.59 -5.60
CA PHE A 224 25.11 9.11 -6.28
C PHE A 224 25.28 10.60 -6.57
N ARG A 225 25.17 10.97 -7.85
CA ARG A 225 25.03 12.37 -8.28
C ARG A 225 23.58 12.67 -8.58
N VAL A 226 23.05 13.70 -7.97
CA VAL A 226 21.72 14.22 -8.29
C VAL A 226 21.79 14.94 -9.63
N ASN A 227 21.08 14.45 -10.64
CA ASN A 227 20.80 15.24 -11.83
C ASN A 227 19.68 16.23 -11.47
N LYS A 228 19.96 17.53 -11.53
CA LYS A 228 18.94 18.57 -11.34
C LYS A 228 17.95 18.48 -12.50
N GLN A 229 16.91 17.66 -12.34
CA GLN A 229 15.83 17.57 -13.31
C GLN A 229 14.95 18.82 -13.19
N SER A 230 14.33 19.19 -14.30
CA SER A 230 13.41 20.34 -14.39
C SER A 230 12.18 20.11 -13.49
N TYR A 231 12.20 20.70 -12.31
CA TYR A 231 11.10 20.70 -11.36
C TYR A 231 9.91 21.48 -11.93
N PHE A 232 8.71 20.94 -11.86
CA PHE A 232 7.48 21.69 -12.05
C PHE A 232 6.63 21.62 -10.78
N SER A 233 5.84 22.68 -10.53
CA SER A 233 5.08 22.77 -9.28
C SER A 233 3.83 21.91 -9.29
N PHE A 234 3.36 21.52 -8.08
CA PHE A 234 2.08 20.81 -7.91
C PHE A 234 0.89 21.60 -8.49
N PHE A 235 0.86 22.92 -8.33
CA PHE A 235 -0.19 23.75 -8.92
C PHE A 235 -0.17 23.76 -10.46
N SER A 236 1.02 23.64 -11.06
CA SER A 236 1.15 23.45 -12.51
C SER A 236 0.65 22.08 -12.95
N PHE A 237 0.83 21.05 -12.11
CA PHE A 237 0.29 19.71 -12.34
C PHE A 237 -1.24 19.69 -12.30
N LEU A 238 -1.87 20.39 -11.35
CA LEU A 238 -3.33 20.48 -11.23
C LEU A 238 -4.00 21.10 -12.45
N LYS A 239 -3.28 21.98 -13.16
CA LYS A 239 -3.78 22.63 -14.40
C LYS A 239 -3.64 21.74 -15.65
N ARG A 240 -3.13 20.52 -15.52
CA ARG A 240 -2.99 19.59 -16.65
C ARG A 240 -4.33 18.98 -17.03
N TYR A 241 -4.79 19.26 -18.24
CA TYR A 241 -5.98 18.64 -18.84
C TYR A 241 -5.64 17.52 -19.83
N ASP A 242 -4.37 17.07 -19.85
CA ASP A 242 -3.96 15.92 -20.64
C ASP A 242 -4.54 14.60 -20.08
N ASN A 243 -4.30 13.51 -20.79
CA ASN A 243 -4.81 12.19 -20.44
C ASN A 243 -4.37 11.75 -19.03
N TYR A 244 -3.09 12.00 -18.68
CA TYR A 244 -2.56 11.68 -17.36
C TYR A 244 -3.13 12.55 -16.24
N GLY A 245 -3.36 13.84 -16.48
CA GLY A 245 -4.02 14.75 -15.52
C GLY A 245 -5.45 14.29 -15.19
N LYS A 246 -6.24 13.95 -16.22
CA LYS A 246 -7.59 13.38 -16.04
C LYS A 246 -7.58 12.07 -15.27
N PHE A 247 -6.62 11.20 -15.56
CA PHE A 247 -6.42 9.95 -14.86
C PHE A 247 -6.07 10.16 -13.37
N SER A 248 -5.21 11.12 -13.05
CA SER A 248 -4.84 11.45 -11.67
C SER A 248 -6.03 11.97 -10.86
N VAL A 249 -6.88 12.79 -11.47
CA VAL A 249 -8.12 13.27 -10.86
C VAL A 249 -9.11 12.13 -10.68
N PHE A 250 -9.27 11.25 -11.67
CA PHE A 250 -10.07 10.02 -11.54
C PHE A 250 -9.62 9.21 -10.32
N LEU A 251 -8.33 8.94 -10.16
CA LEU A 251 -7.81 8.19 -9.03
C LEU A 251 -8.15 8.87 -7.69
N ALA A 252 -8.00 10.19 -7.60
CA ALA A 252 -8.31 10.92 -6.37
C ALA A 252 -9.78 10.77 -5.95
N PHE A 253 -10.71 10.93 -6.89
CA PHE A 253 -12.15 10.76 -6.63
C PHE A 253 -12.52 9.29 -6.38
N PHE A 254 -11.89 8.36 -7.07
CA PHE A 254 -12.14 6.94 -6.87
C PHE A 254 -11.68 6.46 -5.49
N PHE A 255 -10.48 6.89 -5.06
CA PHE A 255 -10.00 6.60 -3.71
C PHE A 255 -10.78 7.34 -2.63
N PHE A 256 -11.23 8.56 -2.88
CA PHE A 256 -12.20 9.23 -2.00
C PHE A 256 -13.43 8.36 -1.77
N ALA A 257 -14.05 7.90 -2.86
CA ALA A 257 -15.26 7.07 -2.80
C ALA A 257 -14.98 5.73 -2.08
N MET A 258 -13.89 5.06 -2.40
CA MET A 258 -13.51 3.78 -1.80
C MET A 258 -13.26 3.92 -0.29
N MET A 259 -12.65 5.00 0.15
CA MET A 259 -12.28 5.24 1.54
C MET A 259 -13.46 5.67 2.43
N LEU A 260 -14.63 5.93 1.87
CA LEU A 260 -15.87 6.06 2.64
C LEU A 260 -16.25 4.76 3.36
N SER A 261 -15.84 3.59 2.85
CA SER A 261 -16.20 2.27 3.39
C SER A 261 -14.99 1.44 3.86
N ALA A 262 -13.88 1.47 3.15
CA ALA A 262 -12.79 0.52 3.33
C ALA A 262 -12.22 0.43 4.77
N PRO A 263 -12.03 1.51 5.51
CA PRO A 263 -11.54 1.44 6.90
C PRO A 263 -12.50 0.72 7.85
N PHE A 264 -13.80 0.72 7.54
CA PHE A 264 -14.85 0.24 8.44
C PHE A 264 -15.15 -1.25 8.29
N PHE A 265 -14.57 -1.94 7.31
CA PHE A 265 -14.62 -3.41 7.26
C PHE A 265 -13.98 -4.06 8.48
N ALA A 266 -12.89 -3.47 9.00
CA ALA A 266 -12.26 -3.93 10.22
C ALA A 266 -13.13 -3.68 11.46
N VAL A 267 -13.79 -2.52 11.53
CA VAL A 267 -14.75 -2.18 12.60
C VAL A 267 -15.92 -3.16 12.58
N ARG A 268 -16.50 -3.40 11.39
CA ARG A 268 -17.60 -4.38 11.26
C ARG A 268 -17.19 -5.77 11.73
N MET A 269 -16.00 -6.25 11.37
CA MET A 269 -15.53 -7.56 11.80
C MET A 269 -15.34 -7.67 13.31
N LEU A 270 -14.74 -6.65 13.91
CA LEU A 270 -14.29 -6.71 15.30
C LEU A 270 -15.36 -6.25 16.31
N ASP A 271 -16.13 -5.21 15.96
CA ASP A 271 -17.12 -4.60 16.87
C ASP A 271 -18.53 -5.13 16.58
N ASP A 272 -19.01 -5.14 15.31
CA ASP A 272 -20.37 -5.59 15.02
C ASP A 272 -20.49 -7.12 15.02
N LEU A 273 -19.59 -7.80 14.27
CA LEU A 273 -19.63 -9.25 14.14
C LEU A 273 -18.88 -9.99 15.24
N ASN A 274 -18.17 -9.27 16.10
CA ASN A 274 -17.40 -9.81 17.22
C ASN A 274 -16.44 -10.95 16.83
N PHE A 275 -15.84 -10.85 15.63
CA PHE A 275 -14.89 -11.86 15.18
C PHE A 275 -13.66 -11.92 16.07
N SER A 276 -13.09 -13.10 16.19
CA SER A 276 -11.79 -13.27 16.80
C SER A 276 -10.69 -12.66 15.90
N TYR A 277 -9.53 -12.34 16.47
CA TYR A 277 -8.43 -11.75 15.71
C TYR A 277 -7.91 -12.68 14.61
N ILE A 278 -7.99 -14.01 14.81
CA ILE A 278 -7.62 -14.96 13.77
C ILE A 278 -8.61 -14.95 12.61
N ILE A 279 -9.93 -14.87 12.89
CA ILE A 279 -10.97 -14.77 11.84
C ILE A 279 -10.80 -13.45 11.10
N TYR A 280 -10.63 -12.34 11.81
CA TYR A 280 -10.30 -11.03 11.21
C TYR A 280 -9.11 -11.12 10.26
N THR A 281 -8.05 -11.79 10.70
CA THR A 281 -6.83 -11.96 9.91
C THR A 281 -7.07 -12.79 8.65
N ILE A 282 -7.78 -13.92 8.77
CA ILE A 282 -8.07 -14.81 7.62
C ILE A 282 -8.94 -14.09 6.60
N VAL A 283 -10.00 -13.40 7.04
CA VAL A 283 -10.87 -12.61 6.14
C VAL A 283 -10.07 -11.50 5.45
N SER A 284 -9.24 -10.77 6.19
CA SER A 284 -8.40 -9.70 5.63
C SER A 284 -7.37 -10.21 4.62
N LEU A 285 -6.78 -11.40 4.86
CA LEU A 285 -5.81 -12.01 3.96
C LEU A 285 -6.45 -12.60 2.70
N SER A 286 -7.71 -12.96 2.73
CA SER A 286 -8.40 -13.62 1.61
C SER A 286 -8.26 -12.83 0.30
N SER A 287 -8.47 -11.51 0.34
CA SER A 287 -8.31 -10.64 -0.82
C SER A 287 -6.89 -10.65 -1.40
N THR A 288 -5.87 -10.73 -0.53
CA THR A 288 -4.46 -10.81 -0.97
C THR A 288 -4.16 -12.15 -1.62
N VAL A 289 -4.69 -13.24 -1.08
CA VAL A 289 -4.52 -14.58 -1.68
C VAL A 289 -5.16 -14.61 -3.07
N PHE A 290 -6.40 -14.15 -3.21
CA PHE A 290 -7.06 -14.08 -4.52
C PHE A 290 -6.38 -13.09 -5.47
N TYR A 291 -5.87 -11.94 -4.97
CA TYR A 291 -5.05 -11.04 -5.78
C TYR A 291 -3.85 -11.77 -6.41
N LEU A 292 -3.10 -12.55 -5.63
CA LEU A 292 -1.94 -13.29 -6.14
C LEU A 292 -2.33 -14.34 -7.19
N LEU A 293 -3.49 -14.99 -7.03
CA LEU A 293 -4.01 -15.94 -8.02
C LEU A 293 -4.37 -15.25 -9.34
N PHE A 294 -5.02 -14.08 -9.28
CA PHE A 294 -5.48 -13.37 -10.46
C PHE A 294 -4.42 -12.47 -11.11
N ALA A 295 -3.37 -12.07 -10.39
CA ALA A 295 -2.37 -11.13 -10.90
C ALA A 295 -1.69 -11.58 -12.22
N SER A 296 -1.42 -12.88 -12.38
CA SER A 296 -0.85 -13.41 -13.62
C SER A 296 -1.83 -13.37 -14.80
N ILE A 297 -3.11 -13.64 -14.54
CA ILE A 297 -4.18 -13.64 -15.54
C ILE A 297 -4.43 -12.20 -16.00
N THR A 298 -4.58 -11.27 -15.06
CA THR A 298 -4.81 -9.85 -15.36
C THR A 298 -3.61 -9.21 -16.04
N GLY A 299 -2.37 -9.62 -15.74
CA GLY A 299 -1.18 -9.20 -16.46
C GLY A 299 -1.24 -9.58 -17.94
N LYS A 300 -1.51 -10.86 -18.24
CA LYS A 300 -1.69 -11.33 -19.64
C LYS A 300 -2.84 -10.62 -20.35
N PHE A 301 -3.93 -10.35 -19.64
CA PHE A 301 -5.06 -9.59 -20.16
C PHE A 301 -4.65 -8.16 -20.53
N SER A 302 -3.87 -7.48 -19.66
CA SER A 302 -3.31 -6.16 -19.92
C SER A 302 -2.51 -6.11 -21.22
N ASP A 303 -1.60 -7.07 -21.39
CA ASP A 303 -0.73 -7.16 -22.56
C ASP A 303 -1.53 -7.36 -23.85
N ARG A 304 -2.66 -8.09 -23.78
CA ARG A 304 -3.48 -8.44 -24.94
C ARG A 304 -4.55 -7.40 -25.27
N TYR A 305 -5.19 -6.81 -24.26
CA TYR A 305 -6.40 -5.99 -24.43
C TYR A 305 -6.26 -4.54 -23.99
N GLY A 306 -5.13 -4.16 -23.39
CA GLY A 306 -4.83 -2.82 -22.92
C GLY A 306 -5.14 -2.60 -21.44
N ASN A 307 -4.49 -1.57 -20.91
CA ASN A 307 -4.54 -1.23 -19.49
C ASN A 307 -5.87 -0.58 -19.09
N LEU A 308 -6.42 0.26 -19.96
CA LEU A 308 -7.65 0.98 -19.69
C LEU A 308 -8.82 0.03 -19.45
N LYS A 309 -8.90 -1.10 -20.20
CA LYS A 309 -9.94 -2.12 -19.98
C LYS A 309 -9.84 -2.78 -18.60
N LEU A 310 -8.62 -3.02 -18.10
CA LEU A 310 -8.42 -3.51 -16.74
C LEU A 310 -8.89 -2.50 -15.71
N ILE A 311 -8.61 -1.20 -15.92
CA ILE A 311 -9.09 -0.13 -15.03
C ILE A 311 -10.63 -0.14 -15.01
N TYR A 312 -11.29 -0.29 -16.17
CA TYR A 312 -12.75 -0.44 -16.22
C TYR A 312 -13.24 -1.64 -15.39
N ILE A 313 -12.66 -2.83 -15.61
CA ILE A 313 -13.03 -4.05 -14.88
C ILE A 313 -12.89 -3.85 -13.36
N GLY A 314 -11.73 -3.37 -12.91
CA GLY A 314 -11.48 -3.11 -11.50
C GLY A 314 -12.45 -2.07 -10.92
N SER A 315 -12.68 -0.96 -11.64
CA SER A 315 -13.54 0.13 -11.20
C SER A 315 -15.01 -0.26 -11.06
N PHE A 316 -15.49 -1.24 -11.81
CA PHE A 316 -16.87 -1.76 -11.67
C PHE A 316 -16.99 -2.95 -10.71
N LEU A 317 -15.88 -3.64 -10.39
CA LEU A 317 -15.87 -4.69 -9.38
C LEU A 317 -15.78 -4.11 -7.95
N PHE A 318 -14.99 -3.05 -7.74
CA PHE A 318 -14.84 -2.44 -6.42
C PHE A 318 -16.14 -2.02 -5.74
N PRO A 319 -17.11 -1.38 -6.43
CA PRO A 319 -18.39 -1.01 -5.82
C PRO A 319 -19.21 -2.17 -5.30
N ILE A 320 -19.01 -3.37 -5.82
CA ILE A 320 -19.72 -4.58 -5.37
C ILE A 320 -19.29 -4.96 -3.96
N ILE A 321 -18.02 -4.70 -3.59
CA ILE A 321 -17.44 -5.13 -2.32
C ILE A 321 -18.22 -4.57 -1.12
N PRO A 322 -18.39 -3.22 -0.96
CA PRO A 322 -19.14 -2.70 0.18
C PRO A 322 -20.57 -3.20 0.25
N LEU A 323 -21.24 -3.43 -0.92
CA LEU A 323 -22.60 -3.97 -0.95
C LEU A 323 -22.66 -5.41 -0.43
N LEU A 324 -21.64 -6.23 -0.75
CA LEU A 324 -21.54 -7.59 -0.19
C LEU A 324 -21.36 -7.56 1.33
N TRP A 325 -20.62 -6.56 1.86
CA TRP A 325 -20.43 -6.37 3.31
C TRP A 325 -21.70 -5.89 4.04
N VAL A 326 -22.71 -5.38 3.33
CA VAL A 326 -24.02 -5.06 3.91
C VAL A 326 -24.83 -6.33 4.17
N VAL A 327 -24.74 -7.33 3.28
CA VAL A 327 -25.63 -8.51 3.29
C VAL A 327 -24.98 -9.78 3.86
N LEU A 328 -23.65 -9.82 3.98
CA LEU A 328 -22.93 -11.02 4.40
C LEU A 328 -22.32 -10.83 5.79
N ASP A 329 -22.62 -11.79 6.69
CA ASP A 329 -22.11 -11.80 8.08
C ASP A 329 -21.25 -13.03 8.38
N SER A 330 -21.37 -14.08 7.58
CA SER A 330 -20.61 -15.33 7.80
C SER A 330 -19.15 -15.15 7.40
N PRO A 331 -18.17 -15.54 8.28
CA PRO A 331 -16.75 -15.48 7.95
C PRO A 331 -16.40 -16.23 6.68
N VAL A 332 -17.00 -17.41 6.47
CA VAL A 332 -16.76 -18.24 5.28
C VAL A 332 -17.21 -17.53 4.01
N LEU A 333 -18.41 -16.94 4.05
CA LEU A 333 -18.93 -16.20 2.90
C LEU A 333 -18.11 -14.93 2.62
N LEU A 334 -17.66 -14.23 3.67
CA LEU A 334 -16.80 -13.05 3.55
C LEU A 334 -15.43 -13.40 2.94
N ILE A 335 -14.87 -14.55 3.25
CA ILE A 335 -13.63 -15.06 2.64
C ILE A 335 -13.86 -15.35 1.15
N LEU A 336 -14.91 -16.13 0.85
CA LEU A 336 -15.12 -16.67 -0.51
C LEU A 336 -15.63 -15.61 -1.49
N ILE A 337 -16.59 -14.77 -1.11
CA ILE A 337 -17.26 -13.87 -2.04
C ILE A 337 -16.62 -12.48 -2.06
N PRO A 338 -16.67 -11.67 -0.97
CA PRO A 338 -15.95 -10.38 -0.97
C PRO A 338 -14.44 -10.53 -1.17
N GLY A 339 -13.82 -11.57 -0.59
CA GLY A 339 -12.39 -11.83 -0.76
C GLY A 339 -12.01 -12.09 -2.22
N LEU A 340 -12.77 -12.94 -2.93
CA LEU A 340 -12.54 -13.23 -4.35
C LEU A 340 -12.77 -11.98 -5.22
N VAL A 341 -13.90 -11.29 -5.04
CA VAL A 341 -14.22 -10.06 -5.80
C VAL A 341 -13.17 -8.99 -5.56
N SER A 342 -12.77 -8.79 -4.29
CA SER A 342 -11.73 -7.83 -3.91
C SER A 342 -10.37 -8.20 -4.50
N GLY A 343 -10.00 -9.48 -4.48
CA GLY A 343 -8.73 -9.95 -5.06
C GLY A 343 -8.67 -9.71 -6.57
N LEU A 344 -9.73 -10.04 -7.30
CA LEU A 344 -9.82 -9.80 -8.74
C LEU A 344 -9.85 -8.29 -9.06
N ALA A 345 -10.66 -7.51 -8.33
CA ALA A 345 -10.74 -6.06 -8.49
C ALA A 345 -9.36 -5.39 -8.29
N ASN A 346 -8.66 -5.76 -7.20
CA ASN A 346 -7.31 -5.27 -6.93
C ASN A 346 -6.32 -5.68 -8.02
N ALA A 347 -6.34 -6.94 -8.48
CA ALA A 347 -5.43 -7.40 -9.52
C ALA A 347 -5.63 -6.62 -10.84
N ALA A 348 -6.88 -6.42 -11.25
CA ALA A 348 -7.20 -5.66 -12.45
C ALA A 348 -6.82 -4.16 -12.29
N PHE A 349 -7.23 -3.54 -11.19
CA PHE A 349 -7.04 -2.11 -10.97
C PHE A 349 -5.57 -1.72 -10.78
N VAL A 350 -4.83 -2.44 -9.93
CA VAL A 350 -3.42 -2.13 -9.62
C VAL A 350 -2.54 -2.32 -10.84
N ILE A 351 -2.70 -3.42 -11.58
CA ILE A 351 -1.91 -3.67 -12.80
C ILE A 351 -2.29 -2.65 -13.87
N GLY A 352 -3.60 -2.43 -14.09
CA GLY A 352 -4.11 -1.48 -15.07
C GLY A 352 -3.62 -0.04 -14.80
N THR A 353 -3.78 0.46 -13.59
CA THR A 353 -3.38 1.84 -13.21
C THR A 353 -1.87 2.04 -13.21
N THR A 354 -1.10 1.04 -12.77
CA THR A 354 0.36 1.08 -12.79
C THR A 354 0.88 1.17 -14.22
N ASN A 355 0.46 0.24 -15.09
CA ASN A 355 0.89 0.22 -16.48
C ASN A 355 0.42 1.45 -17.25
N PHE A 356 -0.82 1.90 -17.03
CA PHE A 356 -1.34 3.14 -17.62
C PHE A 356 -0.49 4.34 -17.21
N SER A 357 -0.11 4.44 -15.93
CA SER A 357 0.75 5.51 -15.43
C SER A 357 2.12 5.53 -16.10
N TYR A 358 2.71 4.35 -16.34
CA TYR A 358 3.99 4.24 -17.05
C TYR A 358 3.88 4.63 -18.52
N ASN A 359 2.80 4.28 -19.18
CA ASN A 359 2.58 4.56 -20.61
C ASN A 359 2.24 6.03 -20.87
N SER A 360 1.52 6.68 -19.93
CA SER A 360 1.06 8.06 -20.07
C SER A 360 2.06 9.12 -19.57
N THR A 361 3.28 8.70 -19.15
CA THR A 361 4.28 9.64 -18.63
C THR A 361 5.64 9.45 -19.26
N SER A 362 6.29 10.56 -19.69
CA SER A 362 7.67 10.51 -20.16
C SER A 362 8.64 10.15 -19.02
N PRO A 363 9.71 9.38 -19.29
CA PRO A 363 10.66 8.95 -18.27
C PRO A 363 11.21 10.09 -17.40
N GLN A 364 11.45 11.27 -18.01
CA GLN A 364 12.03 12.45 -17.36
C GLN A 364 11.08 13.10 -16.33
N LYS A 365 9.76 13.06 -16.56
CA LYS A 365 8.74 13.69 -15.69
C LYS A 365 8.01 12.70 -14.81
N ARG A 366 8.23 11.40 -15.01
CA ARG A 366 7.48 10.30 -14.37
C ARG A 366 7.49 10.38 -12.86
N GLY A 367 8.66 10.61 -12.24
CA GLY A 367 8.78 10.68 -10.79
C GLY A 367 7.89 11.77 -10.17
N PHE A 368 7.88 12.98 -10.74
CA PHE A 368 7.01 14.07 -10.26
C PHE A 368 5.53 13.79 -10.52
N CYS A 369 5.21 13.25 -11.69
CA CYS A 369 3.83 12.87 -12.01
C CYS A 369 3.29 11.85 -11.00
N PHE A 370 4.06 10.83 -10.66
CA PHE A 370 3.65 9.82 -9.67
C PHE A 370 3.49 10.41 -8.28
N ALA A 371 4.46 11.23 -7.82
CA ALA A 371 4.40 11.88 -6.50
C ALA A 371 3.18 12.81 -6.37
N TYR A 372 2.88 13.60 -7.41
CA TYR A 372 1.72 14.49 -7.40
C TYR A 372 0.39 13.74 -7.50
N THR A 373 0.35 12.65 -8.27
CA THR A 373 -0.82 11.75 -8.28
C THR A 373 -1.03 11.11 -6.91
N ALA A 374 0.02 10.62 -6.26
CA ALA A 374 -0.05 10.07 -4.91
C ALA A 374 -0.56 11.11 -3.89
N LEU A 375 -0.13 12.37 -3.99
CA LEU A 375 -0.63 13.44 -3.14
C LEU A 375 -2.12 13.73 -3.38
N LEU A 376 -2.56 13.77 -4.65
CA LEU A 376 -3.99 13.92 -4.98
C LEU A 376 -4.83 12.78 -4.44
N VAL A 377 -4.37 11.56 -4.60
CA VAL A 377 -4.99 10.36 -4.02
C VAL A 377 -5.02 10.45 -2.50
N GLY A 378 -3.93 10.91 -1.87
CA GLY A 378 -3.87 11.15 -0.43
C GLY A 378 -4.92 12.15 0.06
N ILE A 379 -5.17 13.22 -0.68
CA ILE A 379 -6.26 14.17 -0.39
C ILE A 379 -7.63 13.47 -0.51
N GLY A 380 -7.83 12.64 -1.52
CA GLY A 380 -9.04 11.82 -1.66
C GLY A 380 -9.24 10.88 -0.47
N ILE A 381 -8.18 10.16 -0.07
CA ILE A 381 -8.20 9.27 1.11
C ILE A 381 -8.53 10.06 2.38
N LEU A 382 -7.88 11.20 2.58
CA LEU A 382 -8.13 12.07 3.74
C LEU A 382 -9.62 12.46 3.83
N ALA A 383 -10.19 12.95 2.76
CA ALA A 383 -11.58 13.38 2.73
C ALA A 383 -12.55 12.18 2.88
N GLY A 384 -12.33 11.09 2.12
CA GLY A 384 -13.20 9.91 2.14
C GLY A 384 -13.26 9.24 3.50
N SER A 385 -12.10 8.92 4.08
CA SER A 385 -12.03 8.25 5.39
C SER A 385 -12.55 9.13 6.54
N SER A 386 -12.30 10.46 6.51
CA SER A 386 -12.81 11.38 7.52
C SER A 386 -14.33 11.49 7.47
N ILE A 387 -14.88 11.67 6.26
CA ILE A 387 -16.34 11.75 6.05
C ILE A 387 -16.99 10.40 6.40
N GLY A 388 -16.41 9.28 5.95
CA GLY A 388 -16.89 7.95 6.29
C GLY A 388 -16.92 7.73 7.81
N GLY A 389 -15.83 8.07 8.53
CA GLY A 389 -15.77 7.98 9.98
C GLY A 389 -16.79 8.85 10.69
N TRP A 390 -17.01 10.06 10.21
CA TRP A 390 -18.04 10.94 10.72
C TRP A 390 -19.46 10.37 10.50
N ILE A 391 -19.73 9.85 9.31
CA ILE A 391 -21.02 9.22 9.00
C ILE A 391 -21.27 8.03 9.94
N VAL A 392 -20.31 7.13 10.07
CA VAL A 392 -20.47 5.90 10.87
C VAL A 392 -20.68 6.21 12.34
N GLU A 393 -19.99 7.21 12.89
CA GLU A 393 -19.99 7.46 14.33
C GLU A 393 -21.05 8.48 14.78
N TYR A 394 -21.26 9.56 14.00
CA TYR A 394 -22.05 10.71 14.48
C TYR A 394 -23.32 10.97 13.68
N SER A 395 -23.58 10.27 12.57
CA SER A 395 -24.82 10.53 11.83
C SER A 395 -26.03 9.92 12.54
N ASN A 396 -27.08 10.74 12.72
CA ASN A 396 -28.37 10.31 13.30
C ASN A 396 -29.29 9.66 12.24
N ILE A 397 -28.76 8.81 11.39
CA ILE A 397 -29.56 8.10 10.37
C ILE A 397 -30.38 7.01 11.06
N LYS A 398 -31.72 7.16 11.05
CA LYS A 398 -32.62 6.25 11.77
C LYS A 398 -33.19 5.11 10.91
N PHE A 399 -33.13 5.24 9.58
CA PHE A 399 -33.76 4.26 8.65
C PHE A 399 -32.83 3.14 8.23
N ILE A 400 -31.50 3.28 8.43
CA ILE A 400 -30.48 2.26 8.14
C ILE A 400 -29.32 2.42 9.10
N ASN A 401 -28.57 1.33 9.36
CA ASN A 401 -27.32 1.41 10.10
C ASN A 401 -26.36 2.40 9.41
N PRO A 402 -25.80 3.40 10.13
CA PRO A 402 -24.88 4.40 9.56
C PRO A 402 -23.70 3.79 8.80
N MET A 403 -23.14 2.65 9.25
CA MET A 403 -22.07 1.96 8.56
C MET A 403 -22.52 1.42 7.21
N PHE A 404 -23.71 0.81 7.13
CA PHE A 404 -24.29 0.33 5.86
C PHE A 404 -24.59 1.48 4.90
N PHE A 405 -25.06 2.61 5.44
CA PHE A 405 -25.25 3.81 4.64
C PHE A 405 -23.92 4.29 4.03
N ALA A 406 -22.84 4.33 4.82
CA ALA A 406 -21.51 4.66 4.30
C ALA A 406 -21.04 3.67 3.21
N PHE A 407 -21.34 2.37 3.36
CA PHE A 407 -21.01 1.34 2.35
C PHE A 407 -21.77 1.54 1.04
N ILE A 408 -23.07 1.79 1.11
CA ILE A 408 -23.91 2.05 -0.07
C ILE A 408 -23.47 3.36 -0.75
N LEU A 409 -23.23 4.40 0.04
CA LEU A 409 -22.74 5.69 -0.46
C LEU A 409 -21.39 5.56 -1.17
N SER A 410 -20.46 4.81 -0.58
CA SER A 410 -19.16 4.47 -1.18
C SER A 410 -19.34 3.82 -2.56
N SER A 411 -20.20 2.80 -2.64
CA SER A 411 -20.49 2.09 -3.89
C SER A 411 -21.08 3.01 -4.95
N ALA A 412 -22.04 3.86 -4.58
CA ALA A 412 -22.67 4.81 -5.49
C ALA A 412 -21.65 5.84 -6.03
N PHE A 413 -20.79 6.40 -5.15
CA PHE A 413 -19.74 7.34 -5.56
C PHE A 413 -18.67 6.69 -6.43
N MET A 414 -18.29 5.43 -6.17
CA MET A 414 -17.32 4.70 -7.02
C MET A 414 -17.91 4.49 -8.43
N ILE A 415 -19.18 4.08 -8.54
CA ILE A 415 -19.87 3.90 -9.83
C ILE A 415 -19.95 5.25 -10.55
N PHE A 416 -20.39 6.30 -9.86
CA PHE A 416 -20.47 7.65 -10.45
C PHE A 416 -19.10 8.11 -10.97
N THR A 417 -18.05 7.95 -10.18
CA THR A 417 -16.69 8.31 -10.57
C THR A 417 -16.22 7.53 -11.79
N ALA A 418 -16.48 6.21 -11.82
CA ALA A 418 -16.12 5.37 -12.96
C ALA A 418 -16.86 5.81 -14.23
N LEU A 419 -18.18 5.99 -14.16
CA LEU A 419 -19.01 6.40 -15.31
C LEU A 419 -18.63 7.79 -15.83
N TYR A 420 -18.26 8.74 -14.95
CA TYR A 420 -17.94 10.10 -15.35
C TYR A 420 -16.54 10.27 -15.94
N PHE A 421 -15.54 9.62 -15.34
CA PHE A 421 -14.14 9.86 -15.72
C PHE A 421 -13.60 8.85 -16.74
N LEU A 422 -13.92 7.55 -16.62
CA LEU A 422 -13.31 6.55 -17.49
C LEU A 422 -13.56 6.77 -18.99
N PRO A 423 -14.75 7.21 -19.45
CA PRO A 423 -14.97 7.48 -20.87
C PRO A 423 -14.11 8.65 -21.43
N LYS A 424 -13.54 9.49 -20.54
CA LYS A 424 -12.69 10.63 -20.92
C LYS A 424 -11.21 10.25 -21.04
N LEU A 425 -10.86 9.02 -20.65
CA LEU A 425 -9.48 8.50 -20.74
C LEU A 425 -9.26 7.76 -22.06
N ARG A 426 -8.02 7.80 -22.54
CA ARG A 426 -7.62 7.14 -23.79
C ARG A 426 -6.42 6.25 -23.56
N GLU A 427 -6.39 5.06 -24.16
CA GLU A 427 -5.20 4.21 -24.15
C GLU A 427 -4.11 4.86 -25.02
N GLU A 428 -2.91 5.08 -24.47
CA GLU A 428 -1.86 5.85 -25.16
C GLU A 428 -0.91 5.00 -26.01
N ASN A 429 -0.89 3.69 -25.82
CA ASN A 429 -0.16 2.75 -26.67
C ASN A 429 -1.08 1.59 -27.04
N PRO A 430 -1.95 1.74 -28.04
CA PRO A 430 -2.68 0.60 -28.55
C PRO A 430 -1.67 -0.30 -29.29
N THR A 431 -0.99 -1.20 -28.56
CA THR A 431 -0.32 -2.34 -29.18
C THR A 431 -1.36 -3.04 -30.04
N HIS A 432 -0.97 -3.54 -31.21
CA HIS A 432 -1.87 -4.09 -32.26
C HIS A 432 -2.86 -5.12 -31.71
N PHE A 433 -3.99 -4.65 -31.15
CA PHE A 433 -5.05 -5.49 -30.63
C PHE A 433 -5.89 -6.01 -31.80
N LYS A 434 -5.72 -7.26 -32.15
CA LYS A 434 -6.68 -7.99 -32.99
C LYS A 434 -7.93 -8.27 -32.15
N GLY A 435 -8.99 -7.47 -32.40
CA GLY A 435 -10.36 -7.91 -32.34
C GLY A 435 -10.98 -8.26 -30.99
N LEU A 436 -11.17 -7.25 -30.09
CA LEU A 436 -12.34 -7.18 -29.21
C LEU A 436 -12.78 -5.72 -29.17
N HIS A 437 -13.78 -5.37 -29.97
CA HIS A 437 -14.54 -4.14 -29.79
C HIS A 437 -15.39 -4.31 -28.53
N PHE A 438 -14.96 -3.69 -27.41
CA PHE A 438 -15.80 -3.53 -26.27
C PHE A 438 -16.71 -2.34 -26.57
N GLU A 439 -17.82 -2.60 -27.21
CA GLU A 439 -18.86 -1.59 -27.36
C GLU A 439 -19.56 -1.44 -26.03
N VAL A 440 -19.43 -0.26 -25.42
CA VAL A 440 -20.13 0.11 -24.18
C VAL A 440 -21.65 -0.03 -24.33
N SER A 441 -22.17 0.03 -25.57
CA SER A 441 -23.56 -0.19 -25.92
C SER A 441 -24.06 -1.64 -25.73
N HIS A 442 -23.15 -2.65 -25.69
CA HIS A 442 -23.54 -4.06 -25.55
C HIS A 442 -22.60 -4.84 -24.62
N PRO A 443 -22.60 -4.58 -23.30
CA PRO A 443 -21.66 -5.17 -22.33
C PRO A 443 -21.79 -6.70 -22.25
N VAL A 444 -22.98 -7.26 -22.40
CA VAL A 444 -23.22 -8.71 -22.31
C VAL A 444 -22.66 -9.49 -23.49
N LYS A 445 -22.72 -8.97 -24.71
CA LYS A 445 -22.12 -9.59 -25.91
C LYS A 445 -20.58 -9.57 -25.85
N SER A 446 -20.03 -8.49 -25.30
CA SER A 446 -18.58 -8.36 -25.12
C SER A 446 -18.04 -9.30 -24.05
N PHE A 447 -18.82 -9.58 -23.01
CA PHE A 447 -18.45 -10.53 -21.94
C PHE A 447 -18.48 -11.98 -22.44
N ASN A 448 -19.51 -12.37 -23.20
CA ASN A 448 -19.60 -13.71 -23.79
C ASN A 448 -18.45 -14.00 -24.78
N SER A 449 -18.02 -13.02 -25.56
CA SER A 449 -16.87 -13.21 -26.45
C SER A 449 -15.52 -13.30 -25.69
N ALA A 450 -15.41 -12.77 -24.48
CA ALA A 450 -14.22 -12.89 -23.63
C ALA A 450 -14.16 -14.26 -22.89
N VAL A 451 -15.31 -14.82 -22.50
CA VAL A 451 -15.39 -16.11 -21.78
C VAL A 451 -15.12 -17.31 -22.67
N VAL A 452 -15.40 -17.23 -23.96
CA VAL A 452 -15.13 -18.31 -24.94
C VAL A 452 -13.61 -18.51 -25.20
N TRP A 453 -12.74 -17.60 -24.71
CA TRP A 453 -11.29 -17.62 -24.94
C TRP A 453 -10.42 -17.68 -23.65
N LEU A 454 -11.04 -17.92 -22.48
CA LEU A 454 -10.37 -18.33 -21.23
C LEU A 454 -10.28 -19.85 -21.14
#